data_e8fa052bc6e92c14338268b811cd0c21
#
_entry.id   e8fa052bc6e92c14338268b811cd0c21
#
_cell.length_a   1.000
_cell.length_b   1.000
_cell.length_c   1.000
_cell.angle_alpha   90.00
_cell.angle_beta   90.00
_cell.angle_gamma   90.00
#
_symmetry.space_group_name_H-M   'P 1'
#
loop_
_entity.id
_entity.type
_entity.pdbx_description
1 polymer ?
#
loop_
_entity_poly.entity_id
_entity_poly.type
_entity_poly.pdbx_seq_one_letter_code
_entity_poly.pdbx_strand_id
1 'polypeptide(L)'
;MGSFFASAFNVFLLRQFFRTIPRELSEAARIDGCGEFRIFWQVVLPLCRPALVVVALFTFMGTWNDFLGPLIYLTDERDYTLALGLRAMQTTGSGGIEWNYLMAASTLMILPVITLFFLAQRSFV
;
A
#
# COMPACT_ATOMS: atom_id res chain seq x y z
N MET A 1 4.94 5.60 13.89
CA MET A 1 3.49 5.93 13.89
C MET A 1 3.08 7.07 12.95
N GLY A 2 4.00 7.67 12.23
CA GLY A 2 3.69 8.76 11.29
C GLY A 2 2.91 8.37 10.03
N SER A 3 2.78 7.08 9.73
CA SER A 3 2.11 6.59 8.51
C SER A 3 0.64 6.23 8.69
N PHE A 4 0.07 6.41 9.87
CA PHE A 4 -1.32 6.05 10.14
C PHE A 4 -2.32 7.06 9.56
N PHE A 5 -1.88 8.27 9.33
CA PHE A 5 -2.67 9.27 8.62
C PHE A 5 -2.39 9.12 7.13
N ALA A 6 -3.43 8.81 6.38
CA ALA A 6 -3.38 8.66 4.94
C ALA A 6 -2.51 9.76 4.31
N SER A 7 -1.55 9.37 3.52
CA SER A 7 -0.74 10.33 2.75
C SER A 7 -1.68 11.28 2.02
N ALA A 8 -1.37 12.57 2.00
CA ALA A 8 -2.15 13.57 1.26
C ALA A 8 -2.37 13.14 -0.20
N PHE A 9 -1.41 12.45 -0.77
CA PHE A 9 -1.50 11.84 -2.10
C PHE A 9 -2.63 10.80 -2.18
N ASN A 10 -2.75 9.90 -1.22
CA ASN A 10 -3.78 8.87 -1.21
C ASN A 10 -5.19 9.48 -1.06
N VAL A 11 -5.32 10.51 -0.22
CA VAL A 11 -6.58 11.26 -0.06
C VAL A 11 -6.94 11.97 -1.36
N PHE A 12 -5.97 12.58 -2.02
CA PHE A 12 -6.17 13.24 -3.31
C PHE A 12 -6.61 12.24 -4.39
N LEU A 13 -5.95 11.09 -4.46
CA LEU A 13 -6.27 10.03 -5.42
C LEU A 13 -7.69 9.51 -5.24
N LEU A 14 -8.09 9.21 -4.00
CA LEU A 14 -9.45 8.78 -3.69
C LEU A 14 -10.48 9.86 -4.02
N ARG A 15 -10.20 11.11 -3.64
CA ARG A 15 -11.08 12.23 -3.97
C ARG A 15 -11.29 12.37 -5.48
N GLN A 16 -10.22 12.24 -6.24
CA GLN A 16 -10.28 12.35 -7.70
C GLN A 16 -11.11 11.21 -8.29
N PHE A 17 -10.94 10.01 -7.76
CA PHE A 17 -11.74 8.86 -8.16
C PHE A 17 -13.23 9.02 -7.81
N PHE A 18 -13.56 9.50 -6.62
CA PHE A 18 -14.95 9.78 -6.22
C PHE A 18 -15.63 10.81 -7.14
N ARG A 19 -14.88 11.75 -7.68
CA ARG A 19 -15.41 12.74 -8.63
C ARG A 19 -15.73 12.16 -10.00
N THR A 20 -15.19 11.01 -10.36
CA THR A 20 -15.50 10.32 -11.62
C THR A 20 -16.77 9.50 -11.55
N ILE A 21 -17.30 9.24 -10.35
CA ILE A 21 -18.56 8.52 -10.17
C ILE A 21 -19.71 9.43 -10.59
N PRO A 22 -20.55 8.99 -11.55
CA PRO A 22 -21.71 9.77 -11.97
C PRO A 22 -22.69 10.00 -10.82
N ARG A 23 -23.12 11.24 -10.62
CA ARG A 23 -24.10 11.59 -9.58
C ARG A 23 -25.46 10.93 -9.81
N GLU A 24 -25.76 10.63 -11.04
CA GLU A 24 -26.99 9.95 -11.49
C GLU A 24 -27.23 8.63 -10.76
N LEU A 25 -26.15 7.87 -10.46
CA LEU A 25 -26.25 6.62 -9.70
C LEU A 25 -26.72 6.85 -8.26
N SER A 26 -26.22 7.89 -7.62
CA SER A 26 -26.64 8.25 -6.26
C SER A 26 -28.05 8.81 -6.25
N GLU A 27 -28.43 9.57 -7.26
CA GLU A 27 -29.77 10.15 -7.41
C GLU A 27 -30.80 9.05 -7.70
N ALA A 28 -30.49 8.09 -8.56
CA ALA A 28 -31.35 6.94 -8.81
C ALA A 28 -31.58 6.11 -7.54
N ALA A 29 -30.53 5.86 -6.77
CA ALA A 29 -30.65 5.14 -5.50
C ALA A 29 -31.48 5.91 -4.44
N ARG A 30 -31.46 7.26 -4.45
CA ARG A 30 -32.33 8.08 -3.61
C ARG A 30 -33.79 7.98 -4.02
N ILE A 31 -34.07 7.94 -5.32
CA ILE A 31 -35.43 7.74 -5.85
C ILE A 31 -35.98 6.38 -5.41
N ASP A 32 -35.13 5.35 -5.35
CA ASP A 32 -35.47 4.02 -4.84
C ASP A 32 -35.63 3.97 -3.30
N GLY A 33 -35.54 5.11 -2.62
CA GLY A 33 -35.74 5.21 -1.17
C GLY A 33 -34.54 4.80 -0.32
N CYS A 34 -33.35 4.67 -0.90
CA CYS A 34 -32.15 4.34 -0.16
C CYS A 34 -31.63 5.56 0.65
N GLY A 35 -31.35 5.33 1.94
CA GLY A 35 -30.65 6.33 2.75
C GLY A 35 -29.19 6.53 2.32
N GLU A 36 -28.61 7.68 2.62
CA GLU A 36 -27.21 8.06 2.26
C GLU A 36 -26.19 6.99 2.66
N PHE A 37 -26.35 6.41 3.84
CA PHE A 37 -25.46 5.37 4.35
C PHE A 37 -25.54 4.09 3.52
N ARG A 38 -26.72 3.72 3.08
CA ARG A 38 -26.95 2.55 2.22
C ARG A 38 -26.40 2.76 0.81
N ILE A 39 -26.55 3.98 0.27
CA ILE A 39 -25.95 4.38 -1.01
C ILE A 39 -24.43 4.24 -0.95
N PHE A 40 -23.81 4.72 0.12
CA PHE A 40 -22.37 4.59 0.31
C PHE A 40 -21.91 3.13 0.29
N TRP A 41 -22.54 2.26 1.07
CA TRP A 41 -22.14 0.86 1.19
C TRP A 41 -22.46 -0.02 -0.02
N GLN A 42 -23.59 0.21 -0.67
CA GLN A 42 -24.08 -0.65 -1.74
C GLN A 42 -23.71 -0.16 -3.14
N VAL A 43 -23.53 1.14 -3.33
CA VAL A 43 -23.25 1.73 -4.64
C VAL A 43 -21.83 2.25 -4.71
N VAL A 44 -21.44 3.17 -3.83
CA VAL A 44 -20.17 3.89 -3.90
C VAL A 44 -18.99 2.96 -3.58
N LEU A 45 -19.06 2.23 -2.48
CA LEU A 45 -17.95 1.39 -2.03
C LEU A 45 -17.58 0.27 -3.01
N PRO A 46 -18.53 -0.47 -3.61
CA PRO A 46 -18.20 -1.47 -4.62
C PRO A 46 -17.56 -0.87 -5.89
N LEU A 47 -18.04 0.29 -6.33
CA LEU A 47 -17.44 1.00 -7.47
C LEU A 47 -16.01 1.48 -7.17
N CYS A 48 -15.71 1.80 -5.92
CA CYS A 48 -14.40 2.29 -5.50
C CYS A 48 -13.38 1.18 -5.22
N ARG A 49 -13.75 -0.09 -5.30
CA ARG A 49 -12.84 -1.21 -5.05
C ARG A 49 -11.49 -1.08 -5.77
N PRO A 50 -11.42 -0.80 -7.09
CA PRO A 50 -10.14 -0.67 -7.77
C PRO A 50 -9.30 0.48 -7.22
N ALA A 51 -9.90 1.63 -6.89
CA ALA A 51 -9.18 2.76 -6.30
C ALA A 51 -8.65 2.43 -4.89
N LEU A 52 -9.42 1.72 -4.08
CA LEU A 52 -8.98 1.27 -2.76
C LEU A 52 -7.81 0.30 -2.84
N VAL A 53 -7.83 -0.62 -3.81
CA VAL A 53 -6.72 -1.54 -4.05
C VAL A 53 -5.45 -0.79 -4.46
N VAL A 54 -5.56 0.22 -5.33
CA VAL A 54 -4.41 1.07 -5.72
C VAL A 54 -3.82 1.77 -4.50
N VAL A 55 -4.67 2.41 -3.67
CA VAL A 55 -4.23 3.10 -2.46
C VAL A 55 -3.56 2.14 -1.48
N ALA A 56 -4.14 0.95 -1.29
CA ALA A 56 -3.57 -0.08 -0.44
C ALA A 56 -2.19 -0.55 -0.94
N LEU A 57 -2.05 -0.76 -2.25
CA LEU A 57 -0.78 -1.12 -2.88
C LEU A 57 0.29 -0.04 -2.69
N PHE A 58 -0.04 1.23 -2.97
CA PHE A 58 0.91 2.32 -2.78
C PHE A 58 1.32 2.49 -1.33
N THR A 59 0.38 2.37 -0.40
CA THR A 59 0.67 2.44 1.04
C THR A 59 1.56 1.28 1.47
N PHE A 60 1.24 0.06 1.02
CA PHE A 60 2.06 -1.12 1.30
C PHE A 60 3.47 -0.96 0.74
N MET A 61 3.61 -0.59 -0.53
CA MET A 61 4.93 -0.41 -1.15
C MET A 61 5.74 0.69 -0.47
N GLY A 62 5.10 1.80 -0.09
CA GLY A 62 5.74 2.88 0.64
C GLY A 62 6.28 2.42 2.00
N THR A 63 5.47 1.68 2.76
CA THR A 63 5.87 1.15 4.07
C THR A 63 6.90 0.03 3.95
N TRP A 64 6.75 -0.85 2.95
CA TRP A 64 7.68 -1.96 2.72
C TRP A 64 9.09 -1.51 2.34
N ASN A 65 9.18 -0.45 1.53
CA ASN A 65 10.45 0.14 1.12
C ASN A 65 10.92 1.27 2.05
N ASP A 66 10.21 1.53 3.16
CA ASP A 66 10.59 2.57 4.09
C ASP A 66 11.91 2.20 4.78
N PHE A 67 12.90 3.05 4.56
CA PHE A 67 14.24 2.91 5.11
C PHE A 67 14.51 3.96 6.18
N LEU A 68 14.12 5.21 5.94
CA LEU A 68 14.44 6.34 6.80
C LEU A 68 13.69 6.32 8.12
N GLY A 69 12.40 5.96 8.10
CA GLY A 69 11.60 5.88 9.31
C GLY A 69 12.19 4.90 10.33
N PRO A 70 12.31 3.61 9.97
CA PRO A 70 12.91 2.61 10.84
C PRO A 70 14.37 2.93 11.23
N LEU A 71 15.16 3.51 10.36
CA LEU A 71 16.55 3.88 10.67
C LEU A 71 16.64 4.90 11.81
N ILE A 72 15.70 5.84 11.89
CA ILE A 72 15.69 6.89 12.91
C ILE A 72 15.12 6.38 14.25
N TYR A 73 14.10 5.53 14.20
CA TYR A 73 13.35 5.11 15.38
C TYR A 73 13.82 3.80 16.00
N LEU A 74 14.40 2.89 15.19
CA LEU A 74 14.85 1.58 15.66
C LEU A 74 16.35 1.64 15.99
N THR A 75 16.68 1.40 17.24
CA THR A 75 18.06 1.35 17.74
C THR A 75 18.58 -0.09 17.86
N ASP A 76 17.70 -1.08 17.88
CA ASP A 76 18.06 -2.49 18.00
C ASP A 76 17.98 -3.19 16.63
N GLU A 77 19.05 -3.91 16.27
CA GLU A 77 19.11 -4.68 15.01
C GLU A 77 18.04 -5.77 14.91
N ARG A 78 17.51 -6.23 16.03
CA ARG A 78 16.46 -7.26 16.08
C ARG A 78 15.12 -6.77 15.55
N ASP A 79 14.89 -5.47 15.62
CA ASP A 79 13.64 -4.84 15.21
C ASP A 79 13.71 -4.24 13.79
N TYR A 80 14.81 -4.48 13.08
CA TYR A 80 14.99 -3.93 11.75
C TYR A 80 13.96 -4.46 10.76
N THR A 81 13.42 -3.54 9.95
CA THR A 81 12.61 -3.93 8.78
C THR A 81 13.50 -4.64 7.75
N LEU A 82 12.88 -5.40 6.86
CA LEU A 82 13.60 -6.15 5.83
C LEU A 82 14.48 -5.23 4.95
N ALA A 83 13.99 -4.03 4.61
CA ALA A 83 14.74 -3.03 3.85
C ALA A 83 15.97 -2.52 4.61
N LEU A 84 15.82 -2.27 5.91
CA LEU A 84 16.91 -1.83 6.77
C LEU A 84 17.93 -2.94 7.00
N GLY A 85 17.48 -4.18 7.22
CA GLY A 85 18.34 -5.37 7.36
C GLY A 85 19.17 -5.61 6.13
N LEU A 86 18.57 -5.50 4.94
CA LEU A 86 19.29 -5.65 3.66
C LEU A 86 20.41 -4.59 3.52
N ARG A 87 20.14 -3.36 3.94
CA ARG A 87 21.15 -2.29 3.93
C ARG A 87 22.25 -2.53 4.95
N ALA A 88 21.93 -3.00 6.14
CA ALA A 88 22.90 -3.36 7.17
C ALA A 88 23.87 -4.45 6.67
N MET A 89 23.37 -5.45 5.95
CA MET A 89 24.19 -6.50 5.33
C MET A 89 25.21 -5.95 4.31
N GLN A 90 24.89 -4.83 3.66
CA GLN A 90 25.84 -4.18 2.73
C GLN A 90 26.97 -3.43 3.43
N THR A 91 26.73 -2.96 4.66
CA THR A 91 27.65 -2.05 5.37
C THR A 91 28.49 -2.74 6.44
N THR A 92 28.00 -3.85 7.02
CA THR A 92 28.60 -4.46 8.23
C THR A 92 29.65 -5.54 7.91
N GLY A 93 29.85 -5.89 6.64
CA GLY A 93 30.79 -6.95 6.24
C GLY A 93 32.26 -6.51 6.34
N SER A 94 32.91 -6.76 7.48
CA SER A 94 34.37 -6.61 7.62
C SER A 94 35.18 -7.64 6.77
N GLY A 95 34.50 -8.59 6.14
CA GLY A 95 35.07 -9.63 5.28
C GLY A 95 34.73 -9.53 3.79
N GLY A 96 34.05 -8.46 3.38
CA GLY A 96 33.53 -8.33 2.02
C GLY A 96 32.01 -8.61 1.95
N ILE A 97 31.36 -8.05 0.95
CA ILE A 97 29.92 -8.25 0.73
C ILE A 97 29.70 -9.70 0.29
N GLU A 98 28.98 -10.47 1.07
CA GLU A 98 28.55 -11.82 0.68
C GLU A 98 27.36 -11.73 -0.30
N TRP A 99 27.67 -11.59 -1.56
CA TRP A 99 26.72 -11.37 -2.65
C TRP A 99 25.61 -12.43 -2.75
N ASN A 100 25.94 -13.68 -2.43
CA ASN A 100 24.98 -14.79 -2.41
C ASN A 100 23.85 -14.56 -1.41
N TYR A 101 24.17 -14.16 -0.17
CA TYR A 101 23.14 -13.86 0.85
C TYR A 101 22.36 -12.59 0.51
N LEU A 102 23.05 -11.58 -0.02
CA LEU A 102 22.41 -10.34 -0.45
C LEU A 102 21.39 -10.59 -1.56
N MET A 103 21.75 -11.40 -2.56
CA MET A 103 20.86 -11.75 -3.67
C MET A 103 19.67 -12.59 -3.20
N ALA A 104 19.89 -13.56 -2.31
CA ALA A 104 18.82 -14.35 -1.71
C ALA A 104 17.83 -13.48 -0.93
N ALA A 105 18.31 -12.59 -0.08
CA ALA A 105 17.50 -11.67 0.70
C ALA A 105 16.71 -10.71 -0.20
N SER A 106 17.31 -10.19 -1.25
CA SER A 106 16.66 -9.32 -2.24
C SER A 106 15.52 -10.05 -2.97
N THR A 107 15.73 -11.31 -3.33
CA THR A 107 14.70 -12.15 -3.96
C THR A 107 13.53 -12.37 -3.01
N LEU A 108 13.79 -12.67 -1.74
CA LEU A 108 12.75 -12.82 -0.72
C LEU A 108 11.96 -11.50 -0.50
N MET A 109 12.63 -10.36 -0.60
CA MET A 109 11.99 -9.06 -0.46
C MET A 109 11.00 -8.74 -1.59
N ILE A 110 11.27 -9.22 -2.79
CA ILE A 110 10.42 -8.98 -3.97
C ILE A 110 9.19 -9.90 -3.97
N LEU A 111 9.29 -11.11 -3.41
CA LEU A 111 8.20 -12.11 -3.41
C LEU A 111 6.85 -11.58 -2.91
N PRO A 112 6.74 -10.93 -1.74
CA PRO A 112 5.45 -10.43 -1.26
C PRO A 112 4.88 -9.34 -2.16
N VAL A 113 5.72 -8.51 -2.77
CA VAL A 113 5.29 -7.45 -3.69
C VAL A 113 4.68 -8.07 -4.95
N ILE A 114 5.33 -9.07 -5.53
CA ILE A 114 4.82 -9.79 -6.71
C ILE A 114 3.50 -10.50 -6.37
N THR A 115 3.42 -11.16 -5.22
CA THR A 115 2.20 -11.86 -4.78
C THR A 115 1.03 -10.88 -4.64
N LEU A 116 1.25 -9.73 -4.02
CA LEU A 116 0.24 -8.69 -3.90
C LEU A 116 -0.18 -8.13 -5.25
N PHE A 117 0.76 -7.95 -6.16
CA PHE A 117 0.45 -7.49 -7.52
C PHE A 117 -0.48 -8.48 -8.24
N PHE A 118 -0.20 -9.78 -8.18
CA PHE A 118 -1.07 -10.81 -8.77
C PHE A 118 -2.45 -10.88 -8.13
N LEU A 119 -2.56 -10.64 -6.82
CA LEU A 119 -3.85 -10.57 -6.14
C LEU A 119 -4.62 -9.31 -6.53
N ALA A 120 -3.92 -8.18 -6.65
CA ALA A 120 -4.51 -6.90 -6.98
C ALA A 120 -5.00 -6.83 -8.43
N GLN A 121 -4.31 -7.46 -9.38
CA GLN A 121 -4.70 -7.43 -10.78
C GLN A 121 -6.12 -7.99 -11.02
N ARG A 122 -6.58 -8.92 -10.19
CA ARG A 122 -7.96 -9.42 -10.23
C ARG A 122 -9.02 -8.36 -9.97
N SER A 123 -8.65 -7.29 -9.28
CA SER A 123 -9.56 -6.17 -8.98
C SER A 123 -9.61 -5.12 -10.10
N PHE A 124 -8.69 -5.20 -11.07
CA PHE A 124 -8.63 -4.29 -12.22
C PHE A 124 -9.32 -4.84 -13.47
N VAL A 125 -9.58 -6.12 -13.50
CA VAL A 125 -10.33 -6.82 -14.54
C VAL A 125 -11.73 -7.14 -14.06
#